data_2b030c131b9df3e3c4e77efb019ffc41
#
_entry.id   2b030c131b9df3e3c4e77efb019ffc41
#
_cell.length_a   1.000
_cell.length_b   1.000
_cell.length_c   1.000
_cell.angle_alpha   90.00
_cell.angle_beta   90.00
_cell.angle_gamma   90.00
#
_symmetry.space_group_name_H-M   'P 1'
#
loop_
_entity.id
_entity.type
_entity.pdbx_description
1 polymer ?
#
loop_
_entity_poly.entity_id
_entity_poly.type
_entity_poly.pdbx_seq_one_letter_code
_entity_poly.pdbx_strand_id
1 'polypeptide(L)'
;MKTAFNRISFLLLLMLGSIILTSFISASFDLAFSHGVLYTALLCVFIWVCFNVRHMRLPGVAVCAAVLFFVCRSRRDAFVAQLKDLFDKVSGQYLNHFYYSSEKYVFSNLTDDHTLVMLMISAFIVILMAIALSAESGRIFSCLIVSGVFFAACICVNGFPPVYVSVGMVLFWTLVF
;
A
#
# COMPACT_ATOMS: atom_id res chain seq x y z
N MET A 1 -13.68 -9.76 27.72
CA MET A 1 -14.40 -9.45 26.46
C MET A 1 -13.92 -8.17 25.75
N LYS A 2 -13.74 -7.02 26.43
CA LYS A 2 -13.27 -5.76 25.78
C LYS A 2 -11.93 -5.90 25.03
N THR A 3 -10.98 -6.66 25.54
CA THR A 3 -9.66 -6.84 24.92
C THR A 3 -9.68 -7.66 23.62
N ALA A 4 -10.54 -8.68 23.52
CA ALA A 4 -10.67 -9.49 22.30
C ALA A 4 -11.38 -8.71 21.19
N PHE A 5 -12.44 -8.00 21.53
CA PHE A 5 -13.16 -7.12 20.58
C PHE A 5 -12.24 -6.06 20.01
N ASN A 6 -11.41 -5.41 20.84
CA ASN A 6 -10.43 -4.44 20.37
C ASN A 6 -9.38 -5.05 19.41
N ARG A 7 -8.99 -6.32 19.62
CA ARG A 7 -8.02 -6.98 18.74
C ARG A 7 -8.60 -7.32 17.36
N ILE A 8 -9.85 -7.79 17.33
CA ILE A 8 -10.55 -8.08 16.06
C ILE A 8 -10.82 -6.79 15.29
N SER A 9 -11.28 -5.74 15.97
CA SER A 9 -11.49 -4.43 15.35
C SER A 9 -10.19 -3.86 14.77
N PHE A 10 -9.05 -4.03 15.47
CA PHE A 10 -7.75 -3.65 14.95
C PHE A 10 -7.40 -4.39 13.67
N LEU A 11 -7.61 -5.72 13.60
CA LEU A 11 -7.36 -6.49 12.39
C LEU A 11 -8.25 -6.04 11.23
N LEU A 12 -9.55 -5.86 11.48
CA LEU A 12 -10.50 -5.45 10.45
C LEU A 12 -10.16 -4.06 9.88
N LEU A 13 -9.84 -3.10 10.73
CA LEU A 13 -9.41 -1.76 10.30
C LEU A 13 -8.08 -1.80 9.55
N LEU A 14 -7.13 -2.61 10.01
CA LEU A 14 -5.86 -2.80 9.32
C LEU A 14 -6.05 -3.39 7.93
N MET A 15 -6.87 -4.43 7.81
CA MET A 15 -7.19 -5.04 6.50
C MET A 15 -7.90 -4.05 5.59
N LEU A 16 -8.95 -3.39 6.08
CA LEU A 16 -9.73 -2.45 5.28
C LEU A 16 -8.85 -1.30 4.77
N GLY A 17 -8.13 -0.61 5.65
CA GLY A 17 -7.28 0.52 5.28
C GLY A 17 -6.15 0.13 4.34
N SER A 18 -5.48 -0.99 4.61
CA SER A 18 -4.35 -1.45 3.77
C SER A 18 -4.79 -1.92 2.39
N ILE A 19 -5.89 -2.68 2.29
CA ILE A 19 -6.44 -3.14 1.00
C ILE A 19 -6.88 -1.96 0.15
N ILE A 20 -7.57 -0.98 0.75
CA ILE A 20 -8.02 0.22 0.03
C ILE A 20 -6.83 1.02 -0.48
N LEU A 21 -5.81 1.29 0.35
CA LEU A 21 -4.62 2.04 -0.07
C LEU A 21 -3.81 1.30 -1.16
N THR A 22 -3.64 -0.01 -1.02
CA THR A 22 -2.95 -0.82 -2.03
C THR A 22 -3.72 -0.82 -3.36
N SER A 23 -5.06 -0.96 -3.31
CA SER A 23 -5.91 -0.90 -4.49
C SER A 23 -5.92 0.51 -5.11
N PHE A 24 -5.82 1.55 -4.28
CA PHE A 24 -5.69 2.93 -4.74
C PHE A 24 -4.43 3.12 -5.59
N ILE A 25 -3.28 2.69 -5.11
CA ILE A 25 -2.00 2.83 -5.84
C ILE A 25 -2.03 1.97 -7.11
N SER A 26 -2.47 0.71 -7.01
CA SER A 26 -2.59 -0.18 -8.16
C SER A 26 -3.46 0.43 -9.27
N ALA A 27 -4.62 0.97 -8.91
CA ALA A 27 -5.55 1.58 -9.87
C ALA A 27 -5.07 2.94 -10.40
N SER A 28 -4.38 3.74 -9.57
CA SER A 28 -3.88 5.06 -9.99
C SER A 28 -2.78 4.98 -11.04
N PHE A 29 -1.97 3.92 -11.02
CA PHE A 29 -0.84 3.73 -11.93
C PHE A 29 -1.02 2.57 -12.90
N ASP A 30 -2.23 1.99 -12.96
CA ASP A 30 -2.53 0.83 -13.81
C ASP A 30 -1.49 -0.30 -13.63
N LEU A 31 -1.27 -0.68 -12.36
CA LEU A 31 -0.33 -1.72 -12.00
C LEU A 31 -1.06 -3.05 -11.82
N ALA A 32 -0.74 -4.03 -12.64
CA ALA A 32 -1.30 -5.38 -12.50
C ALA A 32 -0.76 -6.04 -11.23
N PHE A 33 -1.65 -6.28 -10.27
CA PHE A 33 -1.35 -6.95 -9.01
C PHE A 33 -2.25 -8.16 -8.83
N SER A 34 -1.84 -9.28 -9.45
CA SER A 34 -2.56 -10.55 -9.35
C SER A 34 -2.69 -10.97 -7.88
N HIS A 35 -3.93 -11.32 -7.47
CA HIS A 35 -4.23 -11.72 -6.09
C HIS A 35 -3.82 -10.68 -5.02
N GLY A 36 -3.73 -9.38 -5.37
CA GLY A 36 -3.26 -8.32 -4.49
C GLY A 36 -4.03 -8.24 -3.16
N VAL A 37 -5.36 -8.41 -3.21
CA VAL A 37 -6.19 -8.44 -2.00
C VAL A 37 -5.78 -9.59 -1.07
N LEU A 38 -5.53 -10.78 -1.61
CA LEU A 38 -5.11 -11.95 -0.82
C LEU A 38 -3.73 -11.73 -0.19
N TYR A 39 -2.75 -11.25 -0.95
CA TYR A 39 -1.42 -10.99 -0.43
C TYR A 39 -1.42 -9.91 0.64
N THR A 40 -2.16 -8.82 0.42
CA THR A 40 -2.31 -7.75 1.41
C THR A 40 -3.00 -8.25 2.68
N ALA A 41 -4.05 -9.08 2.55
CA ALA A 41 -4.73 -9.68 3.69
C ALA A 41 -3.82 -10.61 4.50
N LEU A 42 -3.01 -11.44 3.84
CA LEU A 42 -2.03 -12.31 4.52
C LEU A 42 -0.97 -11.49 5.27
N LEU A 43 -0.46 -10.41 4.66
CA LEU A 43 0.45 -9.49 5.32
C LEU A 43 -0.19 -8.82 6.54
N CYS A 44 -1.46 -8.41 6.45
CA CYS A 44 -2.20 -7.83 7.57
C CYS A 44 -2.33 -8.82 8.73
N VAL A 45 -2.67 -10.09 8.45
CA VAL A 45 -2.77 -11.13 9.48
C VAL A 45 -1.40 -11.36 10.13
N PHE A 46 -0.34 -11.48 9.34
CA PHE A 46 1.01 -11.67 9.87
C PHE A 46 1.45 -10.51 10.77
N ILE A 47 1.32 -9.26 10.31
CA ILE A 47 1.68 -8.06 11.08
C ILE A 47 0.79 -7.92 12.31
N TRP A 48 -0.51 -8.21 12.20
CA TRP A 48 -1.43 -8.22 13.34
C TRP A 48 -0.99 -9.19 14.44
N VAL A 49 -0.59 -10.42 14.09
CA VAL A 49 -0.05 -11.39 15.06
C VAL A 49 1.19 -10.82 15.74
N CYS A 50 2.12 -10.25 14.98
CA CYS A 50 3.35 -9.65 15.52
C CYS A 50 3.05 -8.47 16.47
N PHE A 51 2.06 -7.65 16.15
CA PHE A 51 1.69 -6.48 16.97
C PHE A 51 0.90 -6.86 18.24
N ASN A 52 0.23 -8.00 18.25
CA ASN A 52 -0.45 -8.50 19.44
C ASN A 52 0.51 -9.08 20.49
N VAL A 53 1.72 -9.48 20.10
CA VAL A 53 2.76 -10.00 20.99
C VAL A 53 3.77 -8.89 21.25
N ARG A 54 3.80 -8.35 22.49
CA ARG A 54 4.55 -7.14 22.85
C ARG A 54 6.02 -7.14 22.43
N HIS A 55 6.67 -8.31 22.47
CA HIS A 55 8.09 -8.45 22.13
C HIS A 55 8.35 -8.79 20.65
N MET A 56 7.29 -9.06 19.87
CA MET A 56 7.41 -9.51 18.48
C MET A 56 7.23 -8.40 17.43
N ARG A 57 6.95 -7.16 17.84
CA ARG A 57 6.71 -6.05 16.90
C ARG A 57 7.92 -5.79 16.01
N LEU A 58 9.07 -5.48 16.60
CA LEU A 58 10.31 -5.23 15.86
C LEU A 58 10.84 -6.48 15.16
N PRO A 59 10.97 -7.65 15.84
CA PRO A 59 11.37 -8.88 15.16
C PRO A 59 10.44 -9.27 14.00
N GLY A 60 9.12 -9.13 14.15
CA GLY A 60 8.16 -9.44 13.11
C GLY A 60 8.30 -8.55 11.86
N VAL A 61 8.47 -7.25 12.07
CA VAL A 61 8.75 -6.32 10.95
C VAL A 61 10.08 -6.65 10.29
N ALA A 62 11.11 -6.97 11.07
CA ALA A 62 12.43 -7.37 10.53
C ALA A 62 12.36 -8.67 9.73
N VAL A 63 11.61 -9.66 10.19
CA VAL A 63 11.38 -10.92 9.45
C VAL A 63 10.62 -10.65 8.15
N CYS A 64 9.57 -9.84 8.20
CA CYS A 64 8.82 -9.45 6.99
C CYS A 64 9.75 -8.78 5.97
N ALA A 65 10.55 -7.81 6.40
CA ALA A 65 11.51 -7.12 5.54
C ALA A 65 12.57 -8.07 4.97
N ALA A 66 13.10 -8.99 5.79
CA ALA A 66 14.09 -9.97 5.35
C ALA A 66 13.52 -10.95 4.31
N VAL A 67 12.30 -11.44 4.51
CA VAL A 67 11.63 -12.33 3.55
C VAL A 67 11.40 -11.59 2.21
N LEU A 68 10.88 -10.36 2.25
CA LEU A 68 10.68 -9.56 1.06
C LEU A 68 12.00 -9.27 0.33
N PHE A 69 13.03 -8.90 1.07
CA PHE A 69 14.36 -8.69 0.50
C PHE A 69 14.88 -9.95 -0.19
N PHE A 70 14.74 -11.12 0.45
CA PHE A 70 15.17 -12.39 -0.13
C PHE A 70 14.40 -12.75 -1.41
N VAL A 71 13.06 -12.53 -1.41
CA VAL A 71 12.21 -12.76 -2.59
C VAL A 71 12.62 -11.83 -3.74
N CYS A 72 12.80 -10.54 -3.48
CA CYS A 72 13.25 -9.57 -4.48
C CYS A 72 14.67 -9.88 -4.97
N ARG A 73 15.56 -10.31 -4.09
CA ARG A 73 16.92 -10.73 -4.45
C ARG A 73 16.94 -11.97 -5.33
N SER A 74 16.09 -12.96 -5.03
CA SER A 74 15.96 -14.20 -5.81
C SER A 74 15.40 -13.97 -7.21
N ARG A 75 14.54 -12.93 -7.38
CA ARG A 75 13.93 -12.54 -8.65
C ARG A 75 14.36 -11.14 -9.09
N ARG A 76 15.67 -10.85 -8.94
CA ARG A 76 16.22 -9.51 -9.13
C ARG A 76 15.87 -8.90 -10.48
N ASP A 77 15.99 -9.64 -11.57
CA ASP A 77 15.77 -9.11 -12.91
C ASP A 77 14.29 -8.73 -13.14
N ALA A 78 13.36 -9.58 -12.67
CA ALA A 78 11.94 -9.28 -12.71
C ALA A 78 11.61 -8.07 -11.82
N PHE A 79 12.18 -8.00 -10.62
CA PHE A 79 11.97 -6.87 -9.71
C PHE A 79 12.47 -5.55 -10.31
N VAL A 80 13.66 -5.54 -10.90
CA VAL A 80 14.22 -4.34 -11.55
C VAL A 80 13.40 -3.92 -12.77
N ALA A 81 12.90 -4.88 -13.57
CA ALA A 81 12.01 -4.59 -14.70
C ALA A 81 10.70 -3.94 -14.23
N GLN A 82 10.05 -4.53 -13.19
CA GLN A 82 8.82 -3.97 -12.60
C GLN A 82 9.04 -2.58 -12.01
N LEU A 83 10.18 -2.36 -11.35
CA LEU A 83 10.51 -1.07 -10.76
C LEU A 83 10.74 0.01 -11.83
N LYS A 84 11.42 -0.34 -12.92
CA LYS A 84 11.59 0.58 -14.07
C LYS A 84 10.26 0.93 -14.70
N ASP A 85 9.38 -0.06 -14.91
CA ASP A 85 8.04 0.17 -15.46
C ASP A 85 7.19 1.08 -14.57
N LEU A 86 7.26 0.89 -13.24
CA LEU A 86 6.61 1.79 -12.29
C LEU A 86 7.12 3.22 -12.42
N PHE A 87 8.45 3.42 -12.45
CA PHE A 87 9.04 4.75 -12.62
C PHE A 87 8.65 5.39 -13.95
N ASP A 88 8.59 4.61 -15.02
CA ASP A 88 8.20 5.06 -16.34
C ASP A 88 6.73 5.52 -16.34
N LYS A 89 5.83 4.74 -15.74
CA LYS A 89 4.41 5.10 -15.59
C LYS A 89 4.22 6.37 -14.75
N VAL A 90 4.89 6.48 -13.59
CA VAL A 90 4.80 7.65 -12.72
C VAL A 90 5.36 8.89 -13.43
N SER A 91 6.53 8.77 -14.06
CA SER A 91 7.17 9.88 -14.79
C SER A 91 6.33 10.31 -15.98
N GLY A 92 5.79 9.36 -16.74
CA GLY A 92 4.93 9.63 -17.89
C GLY A 92 3.63 10.32 -17.51
N GLN A 93 2.98 9.91 -16.42
CA GLN A 93 1.79 10.60 -15.91
C GLN A 93 2.12 12.04 -15.50
N TYR A 94 3.24 12.24 -14.79
CA TYR A 94 3.69 13.56 -14.38
C TYR A 94 4.00 14.45 -15.59
N LEU A 95 4.75 13.95 -16.57
CA LEU A 95 5.10 14.70 -17.78
C LEU A 95 3.86 15.04 -18.61
N ASN A 96 2.95 14.11 -18.81
CA ASN A 96 1.70 14.33 -19.55
C ASN A 96 0.78 15.36 -18.88
N HIS A 97 0.89 15.54 -17.56
CA HIS A 97 0.08 16.50 -16.83
C HIS A 97 0.70 17.91 -16.77
N PHE A 98 1.99 17.98 -16.47
CA PHE A 98 2.66 19.28 -16.22
C PHE A 98 3.37 19.87 -17.46
N TYR A 99 3.74 19.03 -18.42
CA TYR A 99 4.39 19.51 -19.64
C TYR A 99 3.44 19.38 -20.82
N TYR A 100 3.05 20.52 -21.38
CA TYR A 100 2.30 20.62 -22.64
C TYR A 100 3.24 20.26 -23.80
N SER A 101 3.53 18.97 -23.98
CA SER A 101 4.24 18.53 -25.18
C SER A 101 3.22 18.13 -26.23
N SER A 102 3.49 18.51 -27.51
CA SER A 102 2.66 18.10 -28.63
C SER A 102 2.66 16.58 -28.86
N GLU A 103 3.62 15.89 -28.27
CA GLU A 103 3.73 14.44 -28.26
C GLU A 103 3.43 13.92 -26.86
N LYS A 104 2.34 13.17 -26.71
CA LYS A 104 2.05 12.47 -25.45
C LYS A 104 3.14 11.42 -25.22
N TYR A 105 3.64 11.38 -23.98
CA TYR A 105 4.56 10.34 -23.56
C TYR A 105 3.89 8.96 -23.73
N VAL A 106 4.48 8.12 -24.58
CA VAL A 106 4.01 6.77 -24.84
C VAL A 106 4.69 5.84 -23.85
N PHE A 107 3.91 5.21 -22.98
CA PHE A 107 4.43 4.26 -22.01
C PHE A 107 5.02 3.03 -22.72
N SER A 108 6.25 2.68 -22.41
CA SER A 108 6.80 1.38 -22.74
C SER A 108 6.34 0.39 -21.67
N ASN A 109 5.34 -0.43 -21.95
CA ASN A 109 4.99 -1.53 -21.05
C ASN A 109 6.14 -2.54 -21.05
N LEU A 110 7.02 -2.44 -20.04
CA LEU A 110 8.18 -3.32 -19.88
C LEU A 110 7.76 -4.67 -19.28
N THR A 111 6.64 -4.72 -18.58
CA THR A 111 6.14 -5.94 -17.94
C THR A 111 4.63 -5.84 -17.68
N ASP A 112 3.92 -6.96 -17.86
CA ASP A 112 2.49 -7.06 -17.57
C ASP A 112 2.23 -7.45 -16.09
N ASP A 113 3.25 -7.78 -15.33
CA ASP A 113 3.14 -8.20 -13.93
C ASP A 113 3.95 -7.29 -13.01
N HIS A 114 3.31 -6.71 -12.02
CA HIS A 114 3.90 -5.80 -11.03
C HIS A 114 3.86 -6.39 -9.61
N THR A 115 3.66 -7.70 -9.49
CA THR A 115 3.41 -8.37 -8.20
C THR A 115 4.51 -8.13 -7.17
N LEU A 116 5.80 -8.17 -7.55
CA LEU A 116 6.91 -8.02 -6.60
C LEU A 116 6.99 -6.59 -6.04
N VAL A 117 6.88 -5.58 -6.91
CA VAL A 117 6.92 -4.16 -6.50
C VAL A 117 5.70 -3.83 -5.66
N MET A 118 4.50 -4.27 -6.09
CA MET A 118 3.26 -4.05 -5.36
C MET A 118 3.24 -4.77 -4.01
N LEU A 119 3.88 -5.94 -3.89
CA LEU A 119 4.00 -6.64 -2.62
C LEU A 119 4.89 -5.85 -1.63
N MET A 120 5.96 -5.23 -2.08
CA MET A 120 6.78 -4.34 -1.25
C MET A 120 6.00 -3.10 -0.80
N ILE A 121 5.30 -2.44 -1.73
CA ILE A 121 4.46 -1.27 -1.43
C ILE A 121 3.36 -1.66 -0.42
N SER A 122 2.68 -2.78 -0.65
CA SER A 122 1.64 -3.30 0.24
C SER A 122 2.18 -3.58 1.65
N ALA A 123 3.36 -4.23 1.76
CA ALA A 123 3.97 -4.48 3.06
C ALA A 123 4.33 -3.17 3.80
N PHE A 124 4.84 -2.19 3.08
CA PHE A 124 5.14 -0.87 3.64
C PHE A 124 3.85 -0.19 4.16
N ILE A 125 2.77 -0.21 3.38
CA ILE A 125 1.46 0.33 3.77
C ILE A 125 0.94 -0.39 5.01
N VAL A 126 0.96 -1.73 5.05
CA VAL A 126 0.46 -2.52 6.18
C VAL A 126 1.23 -2.20 7.46
N ILE A 127 2.55 -2.07 7.39
CA ILE A 127 3.38 -1.71 8.54
C ILE A 127 3.05 -0.30 9.04
N LEU A 128 2.97 0.69 8.14
CA LEU A 128 2.63 2.07 8.51
C LEU A 128 1.24 2.16 9.13
N MET A 129 0.24 1.47 8.53
CA MET A 129 -1.12 1.43 9.07
C MET A 129 -1.19 0.72 10.42
N ALA A 130 -0.43 -0.36 10.63
CA ALA A 130 -0.35 -1.03 11.91
C ALA A 130 0.25 -0.13 13.01
N ILE A 131 1.28 0.65 12.68
CA ILE A 131 1.88 1.64 13.58
C ILE A 131 0.85 2.73 13.90
N ALA A 132 0.19 3.29 12.88
CA ALA A 132 -0.81 4.34 13.05
C ALA A 132 -2.00 3.88 13.90
N LEU A 133 -2.54 2.68 13.65
CA LEU A 133 -3.65 2.11 14.41
C LEU A 133 -3.26 1.70 15.83
N SER A 134 -1.98 1.40 16.09
CA SER A 134 -1.49 1.03 17.42
C SER A 134 -1.18 2.24 18.32
N ALA A 135 -1.23 3.46 17.78
CA ALA A 135 -1.04 4.67 18.57
C ALA A 135 -2.16 4.83 19.62
N GLU A 136 -1.78 4.97 20.89
CA GLU A 136 -2.75 5.13 21.99
C GLU A 136 -3.39 6.53 21.97
N SER A 137 -2.59 7.53 21.66
CA SER A 137 -3.03 8.92 21.50
C SER A 137 -2.87 9.37 20.06
N GLY A 138 -3.93 9.93 19.48
CA GLY A 138 -3.89 10.45 18.10
C GLY A 138 -4.01 9.41 16.98
N ARG A 139 -4.58 8.24 17.26
CA ARG A 139 -4.81 7.17 16.26
C ARG A 139 -5.46 7.68 14.98
N ILE A 140 -6.52 8.45 15.12
CA ILE A 140 -7.27 9.06 14.02
C ILE A 140 -6.36 9.94 13.17
N PHE A 141 -5.62 10.83 13.84
CA PHE A 141 -4.71 11.75 13.17
C PHE A 141 -3.56 11.01 12.47
N SER A 142 -2.99 9.98 13.09
CA SER A 142 -1.96 9.15 12.47
C SER A 142 -2.47 8.41 11.23
N CYS A 143 -3.68 7.84 11.27
CA CYS A 143 -4.29 7.19 10.12
C CYS A 143 -4.61 8.18 8.99
N LEU A 144 -5.07 9.39 9.32
CA LEU A 144 -5.30 10.45 8.34
C LEU A 144 -4.01 10.91 7.68
N ILE A 145 -2.92 11.07 8.45
CA ILE A 145 -1.62 11.44 7.89
C ILE A 145 -1.12 10.35 6.93
N VAL A 146 -1.10 9.09 7.36
CA VAL A 146 -0.62 7.99 6.51
C VAL A 146 -1.42 7.92 5.22
N SER A 147 -2.74 7.87 5.31
CA SER A 147 -3.59 7.80 4.12
C SER A 147 -3.51 9.06 3.27
N GLY A 148 -3.47 10.25 3.90
CA GLY A 148 -3.39 11.53 3.23
C GLY A 148 -2.10 11.70 2.43
N VAL A 149 -0.96 11.23 2.94
CA VAL A 149 0.32 11.25 2.21
C VAL A 149 0.25 10.42 0.94
N PHE A 150 -0.31 9.19 1.00
CA PHE A 150 -0.48 8.37 -0.20
C PHE A 150 -1.44 8.98 -1.20
N PHE A 151 -2.55 9.56 -0.73
CA PHE A 151 -3.50 10.29 -1.57
C PHE A 151 -2.84 11.48 -2.25
N ALA A 152 -2.16 12.32 -1.49
CA ALA A 152 -1.46 13.50 -2.02
C ALA A 152 -0.41 13.10 -3.05
N ALA A 153 0.39 12.06 -2.78
CA ALA A 153 1.40 11.58 -3.72
C ALA A 153 0.78 11.15 -5.06
N CYS A 154 -0.33 10.40 -5.04
CA CYS A 154 -1.00 9.99 -6.28
C CYS A 154 -1.64 11.18 -7.02
N ILE A 155 -2.29 12.11 -6.31
CA ILE A 155 -2.90 13.30 -6.91
C ILE A 155 -1.83 14.21 -7.53
N CYS A 156 -0.68 14.37 -6.87
CA CYS A 156 0.42 15.18 -7.39
C CYS A 156 0.95 14.69 -8.75
N VAL A 157 0.82 13.41 -9.05
CA VAL A 157 1.19 12.84 -10.35
C VAL A 157 -0.02 12.57 -11.26
N ASN A 158 -1.17 13.21 -10.96
CA ASN A 158 -2.42 13.05 -11.71
C ASN A 158 -2.99 11.62 -11.72
N GLY A 159 -2.65 10.83 -10.71
CA GLY A 159 -3.23 9.49 -10.51
C GLY A 159 -4.56 9.60 -9.77
N PHE A 160 -5.70 9.58 -10.50
CA PHE A 160 -7.01 9.59 -9.88
C PHE A 160 -7.54 8.17 -9.73
N PRO A 161 -7.91 7.76 -8.51
CA PRO A 161 -8.45 6.43 -8.28
C PRO A 161 -9.88 6.32 -8.81
N PRO A 162 -10.35 5.12 -9.10
CA PRO A 162 -11.76 4.88 -9.38
C PRO A 162 -12.63 5.25 -8.18
N VAL A 163 -13.88 5.64 -8.45
CA VAL A 163 -14.83 6.15 -7.44
C VAL A 163 -15.03 5.17 -6.27
N TYR A 164 -15.06 3.86 -6.53
CA TYR A 164 -15.25 2.85 -5.48
C TYR A 164 -14.12 2.83 -4.45
N VAL A 165 -12.89 3.14 -4.85
CA VAL A 165 -11.73 3.22 -3.95
C VAL A 165 -11.85 4.47 -3.07
N SER A 166 -12.26 5.60 -3.64
CA SER A 166 -12.48 6.85 -2.91
C SER A 166 -13.60 6.69 -1.87
N VAL A 167 -14.70 6.04 -2.24
CA VAL A 167 -15.80 5.72 -1.31
C VAL A 167 -15.32 4.80 -0.19
N GLY A 168 -14.53 3.76 -0.52
CA GLY A 168 -13.93 2.87 0.47
C GLY A 168 -13.05 3.62 1.47
N MET A 169 -12.32 4.63 1.02
CA MET A 169 -11.48 5.45 1.90
C MET A 169 -12.29 6.32 2.86
N VAL A 170 -13.37 6.92 2.39
CA VAL A 170 -14.30 7.68 3.24
C VAL A 170 -14.91 6.74 4.29
N LEU A 171 -15.33 5.54 3.91
CA LEU A 171 -15.83 4.53 4.85
C LEU A 171 -14.77 4.11 5.88
N PHE A 172 -13.52 3.91 5.44
CA PHE A 172 -12.42 3.62 6.38
C PHE A 172 -12.26 4.75 7.40
N TRP A 173 -12.23 6.00 6.96
CA TRP A 173 -12.11 7.15 7.87
C TRP A 173 -13.28 7.22 8.86
N THR A 174 -14.52 7.01 8.41
CA THR A 174 -15.68 7.02 9.30
C THR A 174 -15.67 5.90 10.33
N LEU A 175 -15.03 4.77 10.04
CA LEU A 175 -14.88 3.66 11.00
C LEU A 175 -13.72 3.86 11.99
N VAL A 176 -12.73 4.64 11.63
CA VAL A 176 -11.60 4.99 12.52
C VAL A 176 -11.99 6.11 13.49
N PHE A 177 -12.90 7.01 13.08
CA PHE A 177 -13.50 8.03 13.93
C PHE A 177 -14.48 7.43 14.94
#